data_160628e53364e5de3daf8f596cbc4aa4
#
_entry.id   160628e53364e5de3daf8f596cbc4aa4
#
_cell.length_a   1.000
_cell.length_b   1.000
_cell.length_c   1.000
_cell.angle_alpha   90.00
_cell.angle_beta   90.00
_cell.angle_gamma   90.00
#
_symmetry.space_group_name_H-M   'P 1'
#
loop_
_entity.id
_entity.type
_entity.pdbx_description
1 polymer ?
#
loop_
_entity_poly.entity_id
_entity_poly.type
_entity_poly.pdbx_seq_one_letter_code
_entity_poly.pdbx_strand_id
1 'polypeptide(L)'
;LYWDSANNRPATNNPWMNPVAPHQFSVFNDFNHTYWGTKEYFKRVLQYWITEYKVDGYRMDLSKGFTQNSGTESSYDQSRVDILTEYFNAVTDDAIFILEHFTSYNEELTLANKGMFLWRNMNNAYSQAAMGFQSSCDFSGMNTFPRRWVGYAESHDEERNFYKAKTWGDGPVKTDSIYRISRVPLVVAFATLMPGPKMIWQFEELGYDYSISFNGGNTNPKPSAWGWLNLPHRKAAYDACSKIISLKKMYPTAFMQGNYNMQVAQSDWANGKRIALTHSDLNMVALGNFQSTNTVTTYPSFQKAGKWYDLLTGDSIDITNTNLTIDLQAGELKIYTDKKIINSTNEVINPVIDKEVTIYPTITSDKVYISSTNKIEKISLYNLQGTLIKAFQPTINEIDVANLQGGVYLLDIQTIKGKNAYKIVKF
;
A
#
# COMPACT_ATOMS: atom_id res chain seq x y z
N LEU A 1 -0.22 -7.25 39.78
CA LEU A 1 0.19 -6.03 39.03
C LEU A 1 0.36 -4.88 40.01
N TYR A 2 1.47 -4.24 39.96
CA TYR A 2 1.77 -3.07 40.79
C TYR A 2 1.07 -1.86 40.18
N TRP A 3 -0.11 -1.51 40.73
CA TRP A 3 -1.00 -0.46 40.25
C TRP A 3 -1.31 0.54 41.36
N ASP A 4 -1.16 1.81 41.10
CA ASP A 4 -1.59 2.93 41.93
C ASP A 4 -3.01 3.33 41.58
N SER A 5 -3.97 2.73 42.30
CA SER A 5 -5.39 2.99 42.03
C SER A 5 -5.84 4.41 42.36
N ALA A 6 -5.14 5.11 43.27
CA ALA A 6 -5.48 6.47 43.65
C ALA A 6 -5.18 7.46 42.50
N ASN A 7 -4.14 7.18 41.73
CA ASN A 7 -3.71 8.02 40.61
C ASN A 7 -4.01 7.40 39.23
N ASN A 8 -4.65 6.22 39.21
CA ASN A 8 -5.01 5.47 38.00
C ASN A 8 -3.80 5.29 37.03
N ARG A 9 -2.66 4.81 37.56
CA ARG A 9 -1.41 4.61 36.81
C ARG A 9 -0.59 3.45 37.39
N PRO A 10 0.46 2.97 36.68
CA PRO A 10 1.42 2.04 37.25
C PRO A 10 2.02 2.58 38.56
N ALA A 11 2.18 1.72 39.55
CA ALA A 11 2.84 2.08 40.80
C ALA A 11 4.35 2.30 40.63
N THR A 12 4.98 3.06 41.51
CA THR A 12 6.41 3.38 41.42
C THR A 12 7.33 2.15 41.49
N ASN A 13 6.83 1.04 42.02
CA ASN A 13 7.54 -0.24 42.10
C ASN A 13 7.15 -1.22 40.96
N ASN A 14 6.39 -0.75 39.93
CA ASN A 14 6.11 -1.55 38.76
C ASN A 14 7.37 -1.63 37.88
N PRO A 15 7.97 -2.82 37.64
CA PRO A 15 9.20 -2.91 36.87
C PRO A 15 8.94 -2.85 35.34
N TRP A 16 7.70 -3.13 34.90
CA TRP A 16 7.33 -3.25 33.49
C TRP A 16 6.93 -1.91 32.85
N MET A 17 6.32 -1.04 33.65
CA MET A 17 5.73 0.21 33.18
C MET A 17 6.20 1.38 34.03
N ASN A 18 6.39 2.51 33.38
CA ASN A 18 6.70 3.76 34.04
C ASN A 18 5.44 4.36 34.69
N PRO A 19 5.50 4.85 35.95
CA PRO A 19 4.38 5.57 36.57
C PRO A 19 4.01 6.84 35.81
N VAL A 20 5.02 7.48 35.25
CA VAL A 20 4.94 8.62 34.34
C VAL A 20 5.99 8.39 33.25
N ALA A 21 5.63 8.56 32.00
CA ALA A 21 6.57 8.45 30.90
C ALA A 21 7.73 9.45 31.07
N PRO A 22 8.99 9.03 30.87
CA PRO A 22 10.15 9.91 30.99
C PRO A 22 10.26 10.91 29.82
N HIS A 23 9.42 10.74 28.78
CA HIS A 23 9.38 11.52 27.53
C HIS A 23 7.94 11.89 27.16
N GLN A 24 7.81 12.79 26.17
CA GLN A 24 6.50 13.23 25.68
C GLN A 24 5.81 12.25 24.69
N PHE A 25 6.50 11.17 24.29
CA PHE A 25 6.05 10.20 23.29
C PHE A 25 5.33 9.02 23.94
N SER A 26 4.25 9.30 24.63
CA SER A 26 3.49 8.29 25.36
C SER A 26 1.99 8.50 25.19
N VAL A 27 1.28 7.38 25.03
CA VAL A 27 -0.18 7.32 25.04
C VAL A 27 -0.58 6.30 26.08
N PHE A 28 -1.46 6.68 27.02
CA PHE A 28 -1.83 5.86 28.18
C PHE A 28 -0.66 5.58 29.12
N ASN A 29 -0.27 4.30 29.25
CA ASN A 29 0.79 3.86 30.15
C ASN A 29 2.01 3.45 29.35
N ASP A 30 3.17 3.92 29.76
CA ASP A 30 4.43 3.76 29.10
C ASP A 30 5.18 2.50 29.58
N PHE A 31 5.64 1.67 28.63
CA PHE A 31 6.49 0.52 28.96
C PHE A 31 7.94 0.97 29.23
N ASN A 32 8.52 0.40 30.31
CA ASN A 32 9.94 0.53 30.55
C ASN A 32 10.73 -0.43 29.65
N HIS A 33 11.07 0.01 28.44
CA HIS A 33 11.81 -0.80 27.46
C HIS A 33 13.28 -1.04 27.83
N THR A 34 13.80 -0.46 28.90
CA THR A 34 15.15 -0.80 29.43
C THR A 34 15.10 -1.94 30.43
N TYR A 35 13.93 -2.26 31.01
CA TYR A 35 13.78 -3.39 31.90
C TYR A 35 13.88 -4.71 31.13
N TRP A 36 14.73 -5.61 31.59
CA TRP A 36 14.98 -6.87 30.91
C TRP A 36 13.73 -7.71 30.70
N GLY A 37 12.81 -7.75 31.68
CA GLY A 37 11.57 -8.49 31.56
C GLY A 37 10.63 -7.95 30.46
N THR A 38 10.56 -6.62 30.30
CA THR A 38 9.83 -6.00 29.19
C THR A 38 10.42 -6.40 27.84
N LYS A 39 11.75 -6.36 27.73
CA LYS A 39 12.44 -6.78 26.50
C LYS A 39 12.17 -8.24 26.15
N GLU A 40 12.29 -9.15 27.12
CA GLU A 40 11.99 -10.57 26.90
C GLU A 40 10.52 -10.82 26.55
N TYR A 41 9.60 -10.09 27.17
CA TYR A 41 8.19 -10.16 26.82
C TYR A 41 7.95 -9.75 25.36
N PHE A 42 8.45 -8.58 24.93
CA PHE A 42 8.30 -8.12 23.54
C PHE A 42 8.92 -9.09 22.54
N LYS A 43 10.14 -9.56 22.76
CA LYS A 43 10.80 -10.54 21.88
C LYS A 43 9.97 -11.81 21.72
N ARG A 44 9.46 -12.37 22.82
CA ARG A 44 8.60 -13.58 22.76
C ARG A 44 7.28 -13.32 22.05
N VAL A 45 6.66 -12.16 22.26
CA VAL A 45 5.41 -11.80 21.56
C VAL A 45 5.66 -11.70 20.06
N LEU A 46 6.71 -11.01 19.64
CA LEU A 46 7.08 -10.89 18.21
C LEU A 46 7.34 -12.27 17.58
N GLN A 47 8.13 -13.12 18.24
CA GLN A 47 8.39 -14.48 17.76
C GLN A 47 7.12 -15.32 17.70
N TYR A 48 6.25 -15.23 18.70
CA TYR A 48 5.01 -15.99 18.79
C TYR A 48 4.08 -15.74 17.59
N TRP A 49 3.86 -14.48 17.24
CA TRP A 49 3.00 -14.15 16.12
C TRP A 49 3.56 -14.61 14.77
N ILE A 50 4.87 -14.56 14.57
CA ILE A 50 5.52 -15.09 13.37
C ILE A 50 5.42 -16.62 13.34
N THR A 51 5.73 -17.30 14.44
CA THR A 51 5.79 -18.77 14.47
C THR A 51 4.41 -19.42 14.45
N GLU A 52 3.44 -18.88 15.20
CA GLU A 52 2.12 -19.49 15.33
C GLU A 52 1.13 -18.98 14.27
N TYR A 53 1.09 -17.68 14.03
CA TYR A 53 0.11 -17.07 13.13
C TYR A 53 0.67 -16.77 11.73
N LYS A 54 1.99 -16.99 11.51
CA LYS A 54 2.64 -16.80 10.21
C LYS A 54 2.46 -15.39 9.64
N VAL A 55 2.47 -14.38 10.52
CA VAL A 55 2.51 -12.99 10.04
C VAL A 55 3.87 -12.70 9.42
N ASP A 56 3.90 -11.84 8.38
CA ASP A 56 5.14 -11.52 7.66
C ASP A 56 5.95 -10.41 8.33
N GLY A 57 5.43 -9.78 9.38
CA GLY A 57 6.14 -8.72 10.10
C GLY A 57 5.23 -7.82 10.91
N TYR A 58 5.76 -6.65 11.28
CA TYR A 58 5.13 -5.73 12.23
C TYR A 58 5.21 -4.29 11.78
N ARG A 59 4.25 -3.50 12.20
CA ARG A 59 4.37 -2.05 12.33
C ARG A 59 4.41 -1.71 13.83
N MET A 60 5.50 -1.10 14.26
CA MET A 60 5.70 -0.69 15.65
C MET A 60 5.13 0.73 15.83
N ASP A 61 4.09 0.79 16.64
CA ASP A 61 3.40 2.02 16.97
C ASP A 61 4.27 2.92 17.85
N LEU A 62 4.30 4.21 17.55
CA LEU A 62 4.98 5.25 18.36
C LEU A 62 6.39 4.82 18.82
N SER A 63 7.16 4.17 17.93
CA SER A 63 8.45 3.56 18.25
C SER A 63 9.49 4.55 18.79
N LYS A 64 9.29 5.86 18.58
CA LYS A 64 10.10 6.92 19.20
C LYS A 64 9.98 6.97 20.74
N GLY A 65 8.95 6.34 21.31
CA GLY A 65 8.76 6.18 22.74
C GLY A 65 9.52 5.00 23.37
N PHE A 66 10.23 4.18 22.58
CA PHE A 66 10.96 3.00 23.12
C PHE A 66 12.30 3.40 23.76
N THR A 67 12.23 4.29 24.75
CA THR A 67 13.40 4.85 25.44
C THR A 67 13.05 5.24 26.87
N GLN A 68 14.07 5.51 27.70
CA GLN A 68 13.92 6.15 28.99
C GLN A 68 14.48 7.59 28.99
N ASN A 69 14.94 8.07 27.83
CA ASN A 69 15.51 9.40 27.71
C ASN A 69 14.42 10.44 27.44
N SER A 70 14.57 11.64 28.01
CA SER A 70 13.63 12.75 27.88
C SER A 70 13.86 13.63 26.64
N GLY A 71 14.55 13.13 25.62
CA GLY A 71 14.88 13.87 24.40
C GLY A 71 13.66 14.29 23.58
N THR A 72 13.89 15.17 22.61
CA THR A 72 12.89 15.64 21.64
C THR A 72 12.88 14.76 20.38
N GLU A 73 11.88 14.94 19.49
CA GLU A 73 11.84 14.25 18.18
C GLU A 73 13.09 14.50 17.34
N SER A 74 13.68 15.68 17.42
CA SER A 74 14.89 16.02 16.68
C SER A 74 16.19 15.48 17.28
N SER A 75 16.15 14.93 18.49
CA SER A 75 17.31 14.40 19.17
C SER A 75 17.60 12.97 18.72
N TYR A 76 18.86 12.68 18.41
CA TYR A 76 19.32 11.31 18.20
C TYR A 76 19.39 10.56 19.54
N ASP A 77 18.78 9.38 19.64
CA ASP A 77 18.77 8.58 20.85
C ASP A 77 19.34 7.17 20.60
N GLN A 78 20.59 6.95 21.00
CA GLN A 78 21.26 5.67 20.84
C GLN A 78 20.57 4.54 21.61
N SER A 79 20.01 4.82 22.81
CA SER A 79 19.30 3.80 23.62
C SER A 79 18.06 3.28 22.86
N ARG A 80 17.33 4.16 22.21
CA ARG A 80 16.17 3.82 21.38
C ARG A 80 16.57 2.98 20.16
N VAL A 81 17.64 3.38 19.48
CA VAL A 81 18.22 2.62 18.36
C VAL A 81 18.62 1.20 18.81
N ASP A 82 19.23 1.05 19.97
CA ASP A 82 19.68 -0.23 20.50
C ASP A 82 18.50 -1.14 20.86
N ILE A 83 17.48 -0.61 21.54
CA ILE A 83 16.25 -1.33 21.88
C ILE A 83 15.51 -1.83 20.63
N LEU A 84 15.29 -0.95 19.66
CA LEU A 84 14.62 -1.33 18.39
C LEU A 84 15.45 -2.35 17.61
N THR A 85 16.77 -2.24 17.63
CA THR A 85 17.67 -3.21 17.00
C THR A 85 17.58 -4.58 17.71
N GLU A 86 17.49 -4.60 19.03
CA GLU A 86 17.33 -5.84 19.80
C GLU A 86 16.01 -6.54 19.45
N TYR A 87 14.90 -5.80 19.29
CA TYR A 87 13.62 -6.36 18.88
C TYR A 87 13.63 -6.85 17.43
N PHE A 88 14.22 -6.09 16.54
CA PHE A 88 14.38 -6.47 15.14
C PHE A 88 15.19 -7.77 14.98
N ASN A 89 16.31 -7.90 15.71
CA ASN A 89 17.14 -9.09 15.67
C ASN A 89 16.49 -10.32 16.36
N ALA A 90 15.43 -10.13 17.12
CA ALA A 90 14.71 -11.23 17.76
C ALA A 90 13.71 -11.92 16.81
N VAL A 91 13.41 -11.34 15.68
CA VAL A 91 12.55 -11.93 14.64
C VAL A 91 13.40 -12.55 13.52
N THR A 92 12.76 -13.25 12.58
CA THR A 92 13.47 -13.87 11.45
C THR A 92 14.00 -12.82 10.48
N ASP A 93 15.07 -13.13 9.74
CA ASP A 93 15.72 -12.24 8.78
C ASP A 93 14.76 -11.74 7.66
N ASP A 94 13.73 -12.52 7.35
CA ASP A 94 12.72 -12.19 6.33
C ASP A 94 11.57 -11.33 6.88
N ALA A 95 11.51 -11.06 8.20
CA ALA A 95 10.42 -10.31 8.79
C ALA A 95 10.46 -8.84 8.38
N ILE A 96 9.31 -8.33 7.94
CA ILE A 96 9.12 -6.91 7.66
C ILE A 96 8.94 -6.18 8.99
N PHE A 97 9.80 -5.18 9.27
CA PHE A 97 9.75 -4.42 10.51
C PHE A 97 9.63 -2.92 10.17
N ILE A 98 8.43 -2.38 10.33
CA ILE A 98 8.09 -1.01 9.99
C ILE A 98 7.97 -0.19 11.28
N LEU A 99 8.62 0.95 11.33
CA LEU A 99 8.62 1.84 12.47
C LEU A 99 7.79 3.10 12.18
N GLU A 100 6.80 3.37 13.01
CA GLU A 100 6.24 4.70 13.13
C GLU A 100 7.16 5.52 14.05
N HIS A 101 8.17 6.15 13.45
CA HIS A 101 9.28 6.70 14.20
C HIS A 101 9.27 8.23 14.26
N PHE A 102 9.31 8.89 13.11
CA PHE A 102 9.23 10.37 12.98
C PHE A 102 10.21 11.11 13.91
N THR A 103 11.49 10.75 13.81
CA THR A 103 12.58 11.35 14.58
C THR A 103 13.58 12.08 13.68
N SER A 104 14.79 12.36 14.20
CA SER A 104 15.84 12.96 13.39
C SER A 104 16.20 12.05 12.21
N TYR A 105 16.48 12.64 11.05
CA TYR A 105 16.87 11.89 9.84
C TYR A 105 18.06 10.95 10.07
N ASN A 106 19.03 11.36 10.88
CA ASN A 106 20.22 10.52 11.17
C ASN A 106 19.88 9.25 11.95
N GLU A 107 18.91 9.33 12.86
CA GLU A 107 18.43 8.17 13.61
C GLU A 107 17.63 7.23 12.70
N GLU A 108 16.69 7.78 11.93
CA GLU A 108 15.94 7.01 10.94
C GLU A 108 16.88 6.33 9.94
N LEU A 109 17.90 7.05 9.45
CA LEU A 109 18.92 6.49 8.54
C LEU A 109 19.69 5.34 9.17
N THR A 110 20.04 5.45 10.45
CA THR A 110 20.70 4.37 11.20
C THR A 110 19.84 3.11 11.26
N LEU A 111 18.56 3.24 11.59
CA LEU A 111 17.60 2.14 11.63
C LEU A 111 17.34 1.55 10.23
N ALA A 112 17.23 2.40 9.20
CA ALA A 112 17.09 1.99 7.82
C ALA A 112 18.29 1.17 7.31
N ASN A 113 19.52 1.56 7.68
CA ASN A 113 20.74 0.84 7.33
C ASN A 113 20.84 -0.52 8.05
N LYS A 114 20.16 -0.70 9.18
CA LYS A 114 20.03 -1.98 9.87
C LYS A 114 18.97 -2.92 9.27
N GLY A 115 18.20 -2.44 8.29
CA GLY A 115 17.19 -3.24 7.56
C GLY A 115 15.73 -2.91 7.89
N MET A 116 15.47 -2.07 8.87
CA MET A 116 14.10 -1.67 9.23
C MET A 116 13.51 -0.69 8.22
N PHE A 117 12.19 -0.68 8.11
CA PHE A 117 11.46 0.29 7.31
C PHE A 117 10.91 1.42 8.19
N LEU A 118 10.88 2.64 7.67
CA LEU A 118 10.42 3.84 8.38
C LEU A 118 9.16 4.38 7.70
N TRP A 119 8.15 4.75 8.46
CA TRP A 119 7.03 5.50 7.90
C TRP A 119 7.45 6.91 7.51
N ARG A 120 6.94 7.38 6.39
CA ARG A 120 7.10 8.76 5.91
C ARG A 120 5.74 9.35 5.60
N ASN A 121 5.23 10.17 6.52
CA ASN A 121 3.98 10.89 6.34
C ASN A 121 4.17 12.01 5.31
N MET A 122 3.43 11.90 4.20
CA MET A 122 3.39 12.89 3.12
C MET A 122 1.99 13.48 2.93
N ASN A 123 1.05 13.23 3.86
CA ASN A 123 -0.35 13.63 3.72
C ASN A 123 -0.51 15.12 3.39
N ASN A 124 0.23 16.02 4.06
CA ASN A 124 0.11 17.44 3.78
C ASN A 124 0.44 17.76 2.32
N ALA A 125 1.53 17.26 1.78
CA ALA A 125 1.94 17.50 0.39
C ALA A 125 0.93 16.95 -0.61
N TYR A 126 0.47 15.72 -0.42
CA TYR A 126 -0.53 15.10 -1.31
C TYR A 126 -1.92 15.69 -1.14
N SER A 127 -2.29 16.16 0.04
CA SER A 127 -3.53 16.90 0.25
C SER A 127 -3.55 18.21 -0.55
N GLN A 128 -2.46 18.99 -0.50
CA GLN A 128 -2.33 20.21 -1.28
C GLN A 128 -2.41 19.93 -2.78
N ALA A 129 -1.72 18.90 -3.25
CA ALA A 129 -1.78 18.44 -4.62
C ALA A 129 -3.20 18.00 -5.04
N ALA A 130 -3.88 17.22 -4.21
CA ALA A 130 -5.26 16.78 -4.46
C ALA A 130 -6.23 17.96 -4.54
N MET A 131 -6.05 18.96 -3.67
CA MET A 131 -6.86 20.19 -3.65
C MET A 131 -6.56 21.16 -4.81
N GLY A 132 -5.41 21.03 -5.49
CA GLY A 132 -5.01 21.92 -6.57
C GLY A 132 -4.18 23.13 -6.11
N PHE A 133 -3.52 23.05 -4.94
CA PHE A 133 -2.71 24.13 -4.38
C PHE A 133 -1.21 23.86 -4.47
N GLN A 134 -0.44 24.90 -4.82
CA GLN A 134 1.02 24.85 -4.87
C GLN A 134 1.67 24.80 -3.48
N SER A 135 1.09 25.51 -2.51
CA SER A 135 1.67 25.63 -1.17
C SER A 135 1.87 24.27 -0.53
N SER A 136 3.08 24.00 -0.07
CA SER A 136 3.48 22.73 0.55
C SER A 136 3.35 21.48 -0.36
N CYS A 137 3.09 21.63 -1.65
CA CYS A 137 3.03 20.53 -2.60
C CYS A 137 4.45 20.09 -3.01
N ASP A 138 5.21 19.51 -2.09
CA ASP A 138 6.59 19.07 -2.27
C ASP A 138 6.71 17.57 -1.97
N PHE A 139 7.09 16.76 -2.98
CA PHE A 139 7.27 15.32 -2.84
C PHE A 139 8.74 14.91 -2.76
N SER A 140 9.70 15.84 -2.73
CA SER A 140 11.14 15.56 -2.73
C SER A 140 11.59 14.75 -1.52
N GLY A 141 10.88 14.83 -0.39
CA GLY A 141 11.14 14.06 0.82
C GLY A 141 11.09 12.52 0.65
N MET A 142 10.61 12.04 -0.51
CA MET A 142 10.60 10.60 -0.84
C MET A 142 11.84 10.12 -1.59
N ASN A 143 12.74 11.00 -1.98
CA ASN A 143 14.00 10.61 -2.65
C ASN A 143 15.10 10.32 -1.63
N THR A 144 14.92 9.27 -0.85
CA THR A 144 15.84 8.87 0.22
C THR A 144 16.57 7.58 -0.11
N PHE A 145 17.76 7.39 0.47
CA PHE A 145 18.55 6.18 0.33
C PHE A 145 19.14 5.76 1.69
N PRO A 146 19.11 4.46 2.10
CA PRO A 146 18.52 3.32 1.39
C PRO A 146 17.00 3.49 1.22
N ARG A 147 16.39 2.80 0.26
CA ARG A 147 14.97 2.95 -0.06
C ARG A 147 14.08 2.20 0.93
N ARG A 148 14.13 2.60 2.21
CA ARG A 148 13.47 1.96 3.33
C ARG A 148 12.33 2.81 3.93
N TRP A 149 12.04 3.99 3.36
CA TRP A 149 10.90 4.79 3.82
C TRP A 149 9.61 4.37 3.11
N VAL A 150 8.65 3.91 3.90
CA VAL A 150 7.28 3.60 3.46
C VAL A 150 6.51 4.93 3.40
N GLY A 151 6.50 5.56 2.24
CA GLY A 151 5.77 6.81 2.03
C GLY A 151 4.28 6.56 1.81
N TYR A 152 3.46 7.48 2.30
CA TYR A 152 2.01 7.42 2.12
C TYR A 152 1.38 8.80 1.99
N ALA A 153 0.28 8.86 1.24
CA ALA A 153 -0.54 10.05 1.10
C ALA A 153 -1.66 10.11 2.14
N GLU A 154 -2.12 8.94 2.60
CA GLU A 154 -3.13 8.80 3.67
C GLU A 154 -2.75 7.68 4.63
N SER A 155 -3.19 7.80 5.90
CA SER A 155 -3.19 6.73 6.88
C SER A 155 -4.47 6.77 7.72
N HIS A 156 -4.50 6.02 8.83
CA HIS A 156 -5.61 6.05 9.79
C HIS A 156 -5.65 7.33 10.65
N ASP A 157 -4.56 8.11 10.67
CA ASP A 157 -4.40 9.28 11.54
C ASP A 157 -4.68 10.61 10.84
N GLU A 158 -4.54 10.67 9.50
CA GLU A 158 -4.69 11.92 8.77
C GLU A 158 -6.04 12.03 8.06
N GLU A 159 -6.49 13.27 7.85
CA GLU A 159 -7.69 13.54 7.06
C GLU A 159 -7.50 13.11 5.60
N ARG A 160 -8.54 12.53 5.01
CA ARG A 160 -8.55 12.02 3.62
C ARG A 160 -8.30 13.11 2.60
N ASN A 161 -7.42 12.86 1.64
CA ASN A 161 -7.04 13.81 0.59
C ASN A 161 -8.26 14.26 -0.21
N PHE A 162 -9.15 13.33 -0.56
CA PHE A 162 -10.34 13.63 -1.37
C PHE A 162 -11.51 14.20 -0.56
N TYR A 163 -11.55 14.01 0.76
CA TYR A 163 -12.40 14.79 1.64
C TYR A 163 -11.94 16.25 1.69
N LYS A 164 -10.64 16.50 1.84
CA LYS A 164 -10.06 17.84 1.78
C LYS A 164 -10.32 18.50 0.41
N ALA A 165 -10.11 17.76 -0.69
CA ALA A 165 -10.37 18.24 -2.04
C ALA A 165 -11.85 18.62 -2.27
N LYS A 166 -12.78 17.85 -1.72
CA LYS A 166 -14.23 18.13 -1.75
C LYS A 166 -14.58 19.38 -0.93
N THR A 167 -13.93 19.56 0.20
CA THR A 167 -14.29 20.62 1.16
C THR A 167 -13.62 21.95 0.85
N TRP A 168 -12.33 21.91 0.48
CA TRP A 168 -11.48 23.09 0.34
C TRP A 168 -10.75 23.18 -1.00
N GLY A 169 -11.00 22.27 -1.96
CA GLY A 169 -10.32 22.24 -3.25
C GLY A 169 -10.51 23.53 -4.06
N ASP A 170 -9.55 23.79 -4.94
CA ASP A 170 -9.55 24.96 -5.82
C ASP A 170 -10.49 24.77 -7.02
N GLY A 171 -11.32 25.76 -7.31
CA GLY A 171 -12.18 25.80 -8.49
C GLY A 171 -12.98 24.50 -8.73
N PRO A 172 -12.83 23.89 -9.90
CA PRO A 172 -13.57 22.67 -10.28
C PRO A 172 -13.23 21.46 -9.38
N VAL A 173 -12.08 21.43 -8.73
CA VAL A 173 -11.74 20.38 -7.77
C VAL A 173 -12.78 20.30 -6.64
N LYS A 174 -13.24 21.44 -6.15
CA LYS A 174 -14.30 21.50 -5.12
C LYS A 174 -15.69 21.26 -5.70
N THR A 175 -16.00 21.86 -6.82
CA THR A 175 -17.38 21.99 -7.33
C THR A 175 -17.83 20.87 -8.25
N ASP A 176 -16.88 20.19 -8.92
CA ASP A 176 -17.16 19.09 -9.85
C ASP A 176 -16.63 17.77 -9.28
N SER A 177 -17.53 16.88 -8.90
CA SER A 177 -17.18 15.58 -8.33
C SER A 177 -16.51 14.63 -9.33
N ILE A 178 -16.89 14.70 -10.61
CA ILE A 178 -16.29 13.85 -11.67
C ILE A 178 -14.84 14.31 -11.90
N TYR A 179 -14.63 15.62 -12.08
CA TYR A 179 -13.28 16.18 -12.21
C TYR A 179 -12.42 15.89 -10.97
N ARG A 180 -12.95 16.07 -9.77
CA ARG A 180 -12.22 15.74 -8.54
C ARG A 180 -11.76 14.30 -8.51
N ILE A 181 -12.64 13.34 -8.83
CA ILE A 181 -12.30 11.92 -8.80
C ILE A 181 -11.37 11.52 -9.96
N SER A 182 -11.43 12.17 -11.11
CA SER A 182 -10.46 11.92 -12.20
C SER A 182 -9.00 12.23 -11.79
N ARG A 183 -8.79 13.01 -10.72
CA ARG A 183 -7.46 13.35 -10.17
C ARG A 183 -6.91 12.27 -9.22
N VAL A 184 -7.71 11.28 -8.81
CA VAL A 184 -7.25 10.19 -7.91
C VAL A 184 -6.03 9.46 -8.49
N PRO A 185 -6.03 9.00 -9.75
CA PRO A 185 -4.86 8.35 -10.33
C PRO A 185 -3.61 9.22 -10.35
N LEU A 186 -3.75 10.54 -10.50
CA LEU A 186 -2.64 11.48 -10.48
C LEU A 186 -1.96 11.50 -9.09
N VAL A 187 -2.73 11.60 -8.01
CA VAL A 187 -2.21 11.56 -6.63
C VAL A 187 -1.58 10.20 -6.34
N VAL A 188 -2.30 9.11 -6.64
CA VAL A 188 -1.83 7.74 -6.39
C VAL A 188 -0.57 7.42 -7.21
N ALA A 189 -0.46 7.89 -8.45
CA ALA A 189 0.74 7.68 -9.28
C ALA A 189 1.97 8.33 -8.64
N PHE A 190 1.88 9.59 -8.25
CA PHE A 190 3.00 10.30 -7.64
C PHE A 190 3.30 9.83 -6.21
N ALA A 191 2.35 9.24 -5.51
CA ALA A 191 2.61 8.53 -4.26
C ALA A 191 3.31 7.18 -4.53
N THR A 192 2.77 6.36 -5.46
CA THR A 192 3.19 4.97 -5.67
C THR A 192 4.50 4.84 -6.44
N LEU A 193 4.69 5.64 -7.52
CA LEU A 193 5.84 5.50 -8.42
C LEU A 193 7.15 6.12 -7.88
N MET A 194 7.08 6.83 -6.76
CA MET A 194 8.26 7.33 -6.04
C MET A 194 9.14 6.17 -5.53
N PRO A 195 10.45 6.42 -5.28
CA PRO A 195 11.38 5.39 -4.78
C PRO A 195 10.93 4.72 -3.48
N GLY A 196 11.25 3.44 -3.32
CA GLY A 196 11.00 2.67 -2.10
C GLY A 196 9.56 2.16 -1.93
N PRO A 197 9.27 1.46 -0.82
CA PRO A 197 7.95 0.92 -0.53
C PRO A 197 6.93 2.02 -0.26
N LYS A 198 5.64 1.70 -0.46
CA LYS A 198 4.54 2.65 -0.30
C LYS A 198 3.37 1.99 0.40
N MET A 199 2.59 2.80 1.07
CA MET A 199 1.29 2.41 1.61
C MET A 199 0.20 3.21 0.90
N ILE A 200 -0.84 2.52 0.46
CA ILE A 200 -2.11 3.11 0.02
C ILE A 200 -3.13 2.76 1.10
N TRP A 201 -3.78 3.79 1.64
CA TRP A 201 -4.79 3.58 2.65
C TRP A 201 -6.11 3.13 2.03
N GLN A 202 -6.92 2.45 2.84
CA GLN A 202 -8.20 1.87 2.42
C GLN A 202 -9.08 2.88 1.68
N PHE A 203 -9.46 2.52 0.44
CA PHE A 203 -10.31 3.29 -0.47
C PHE A 203 -9.70 4.59 -1.02
N GLU A 204 -8.42 4.88 -0.77
CA GLU A 204 -7.72 6.01 -1.38
C GLU A 204 -7.82 5.95 -2.91
N GLU A 205 -7.71 4.75 -3.49
CA GLU A 205 -7.82 4.46 -4.92
C GLU A 205 -9.22 4.71 -5.51
N LEU A 206 -10.22 4.85 -4.65
CA LEU A 206 -11.59 5.24 -5.02
C LEU A 206 -11.87 6.73 -4.75
N GLY A 207 -10.87 7.46 -4.25
CA GLY A 207 -11.03 8.86 -3.84
C GLY A 207 -11.98 9.00 -2.65
N TYR A 208 -11.67 8.29 -1.55
CA TYR A 208 -12.50 8.28 -0.34
C TYR A 208 -12.71 9.70 0.22
N ASP A 209 -13.96 10.13 0.29
CA ASP A 209 -14.33 11.51 0.61
C ASP A 209 -15.23 11.67 1.84
N TYR A 210 -15.21 10.69 2.75
CA TYR A 210 -15.70 10.84 4.13
C TYR A 210 -14.57 11.31 5.04
N SER A 211 -14.88 12.22 5.98
CA SER A 211 -13.90 12.71 6.95
C SER A 211 -13.39 11.57 7.85
N ILE A 212 -12.15 11.71 8.31
CA ILE A 212 -11.61 10.86 9.38
C ILE A 212 -12.45 10.96 10.66
N SER A 213 -13.10 12.11 10.91
CA SER A 213 -13.99 12.33 12.04
C SER A 213 -15.46 11.94 11.76
N PHE A 214 -15.75 11.24 10.65
CA PHE A 214 -17.10 10.75 10.37
C PHE A 214 -17.63 9.91 11.54
N ASN A 215 -18.90 10.08 11.90
CA ASN A 215 -19.53 9.50 13.09
C ASN A 215 -18.95 10.01 14.43
N GLY A 216 -18.33 11.19 14.45
CA GLY A 216 -17.97 11.89 15.69
C GLY A 216 -16.59 11.57 16.26
N GLY A 217 -15.76 10.78 15.58
CA GLY A 217 -14.40 10.52 16.06
C GLY A 217 -13.51 9.75 15.07
N ASN A 218 -12.20 9.89 15.23
CA ASN A 218 -11.20 9.26 14.36
C ASN A 218 -11.28 7.73 14.38
N THR A 219 -11.57 7.16 15.54
CA THR A 219 -11.64 5.70 15.76
C THR A 219 -13.02 5.11 15.44
N ASN A 220 -14.04 5.93 15.20
CA ASN A 220 -15.36 5.44 14.88
C ASN A 220 -15.40 4.79 13.49
N PRO A 221 -16.26 3.77 13.28
CA PRO A 221 -16.38 3.09 12.00
C PRO A 221 -16.72 4.05 10.85
N LYS A 222 -16.03 3.89 9.74
CA LYS A 222 -16.25 4.65 8.51
C LYS A 222 -17.10 3.83 7.53
N PRO A 223 -17.91 4.47 6.67
CA PRO A 223 -18.69 3.77 5.66
C PRO A 223 -17.78 2.99 4.69
N SER A 224 -18.20 1.78 4.33
CA SER A 224 -17.56 1.03 3.25
C SER A 224 -17.78 1.70 1.90
N ALA A 225 -16.73 1.77 1.07
CA ALA A 225 -16.80 2.37 -0.27
C ALA A 225 -16.85 1.32 -1.41
N TRP A 226 -16.97 0.04 -1.12
CA TRP A 226 -17.03 -0.98 -2.19
C TRP A 226 -18.15 -0.77 -3.19
N GLY A 227 -19.32 -0.25 -2.74
CA GLY A 227 -20.43 0.11 -3.61
C GLY A 227 -20.09 1.21 -4.63
N TRP A 228 -19.03 1.99 -4.42
CA TRP A 228 -18.60 3.05 -5.33
C TRP A 228 -17.99 2.52 -6.63
N LEU A 229 -17.59 1.26 -6.67
CA LEU A 229 -17.19 0.59 -7.92
C LEU A 229 -18.31 0.54 -8.96
N ASN A 230 -19.56 0.72 -8.56
CA ASN A 230 -20.71 0.84 -9.48
C ASN A 230 -20.83 2.24 -10.08
N LEU A 231 -20.05 3.23 -9.66
CA LEU A 231 -20.02 4.58 -10.20
C LEU A 231 -18.91 4.66 -11.26
N PRO A 232 -19.25 4.91 -12.55
CA PRO A 232 -18.28 4.80 -13.66
C PRO A 232 -17.00 5.61 -13.47
N HIS A 233 -17.09 6.84 -12.96
CA HIS A 233 -15.93 7.71 -12.74
C HIS A 233 -15.01 7.19 -11.61
N ARG A 234 -15.55 6.58 -10.56
CA ARG A 234 -14.74 5.97 -9.48
C ARG A 234 -14.15 4.63 -9.91
N LYS A 235 -14.90 3.85 -10.68
CA LYS A 235 -14.38 2.62 -11.30
C LYS A 235 -13.21 2.92 -12.25
N ALA A 236 -13.30 3.97 -13.07
CA ALA A 236 -12.22 4.40 -13.94
C ALA A 236 -10.97 4.82 -13.15
N ALA A 237 -11.15 5.55 -12.03
CA ALA A 237 -10.04 5.90 -11.12
C ALA A 237 -9.39 4.65 -10.51
N TYR A 238 -10.18 3.72 -9.99
CA TYR A 238 -9.73 2.44 -9.45
C TYR A 238 -8.93 1.63 -10.48
N ASP A 239 -9.43 1.52 -11.72
CA ASP A 239 -8.76 0.76 -12.77
C ASP A 239 -7.42 1.40 -13.15
N ALA A 240 -7.35 2.73 -13.23
CA ALA A 240 -6.10 3.44 -13.45
C ALA A 240 -5.10 3.22 -12.30
N CYS A 241 -5.54 3.31 -11.04
CA CYS A 241 -4.71 3.01 -9.86
C CYS A 241 -4.22 1.56 -9.88
N SER A 242 -5.07 0.61 -10.25
CA SER A 242 -4.69 -0.81 -10.39
C SER A 242 -3.56 -1.01 -11.40
N LYS A 243 -3.62 -0.33 -12.56
CA LYS A 243 -2.54 -0.38 -13.56
C LYS A 243 -1.23 0.19 -13.00
N ILE A 244 -1.28 1.32 -12.27
CA ILE A 244 -0.12 1.97 -11.66
C ILE A 244 0.55 1.07 -10.63
N ILE A 245 -0.23 0.48 -9.73
CA ILE A 245 0.26 -0.44 -8.69
C ILE A 245 0.85 -1.69 -9.35
N SER A 246 0.18 -2.24 -10.36
CA SER A 246 0.63 -3.42 -11.10
C SER A 246 1.97 -3.18 -11.77
N LEU A 247 2.20 -2.01 -12.36
CA LEU A 247 3.50 -1.64 -12.95
C LEU A 247 4.64 -1.78 -11.93
N LYS A 248 4.47 -1.22 -10.73
CA LYS A 248 5.47 -1.30 -9.66
C LYS A 248 5.69 -2.73 -9.18
N LYS A 249 4.63 -3.52 -9.07
CA LYS A 249 4.70 -4.95 -8.69
C LYS A 249 5.37 -5.82 -9.74
N MET A 250 5.22 -5.49 -11.02
CA MET A 250 5.83 -6.24 -12.13
C MET A 250 7.34 -5.97 -12.25
N TYR A 251 7.82 -4.80 -11.83
CA TYR A 251 9.21 -4.38 -11.96
C TYR A 251 9.83 -3.96 -10.62
N PRO A 252 9.75 -4.78 -9.55
CA PRO A 252 10.17 -4.37 -8.21
C PRO A 252 11.64 -3.98 -8.17
N THR A 253 12.51 -4.67 -8.89
CA THR A 253 13.95 -4.38 -8.98
C THR A 253 14.19 -2.98 -9.58
N ALA A 254 13.49 -2.62 -10.67
CA ALA A 254 13.62 -1.31 -11.27
C ALA A 254 13.24 -0.20 -10.29
N PHE A 255 12.12 -0.35 -9.56
CA PHE A 255 11.69 0.64 -8.57
C PHE A 255 12.56 0.70 -7.31
N MET A 256 13.22 -0.39 -6.95
CA MET A 256 14.11 -0.44 -5.77
C MET A 256 15.56 -0.04 -6.09
N GLN A 257 16.05 -0.29 -7.30
CA GLN A 257 17.47 -0.12 -7.65
C GLN A 257 17.72 0.89 -8.79
N GLY A 258 16.71 1.21 -9.59
CA GLY A 258 16.83 2.09 -10.74
C GLY A 258 17.19 3.54 -10.37
N ASN A 259 17.70 4.27 -11.34
CA ASN A 259 18.06 5.69 -11.19
C ASN A 259 16.83 6.56 -11.46
N TYR A 260 16.59 7.52 -10.57
CA TYR A 260 15.49 8.47 -10.69
C TYR A 260 15.99 9.86 -11.06
N ASN A 261 15.34 10.47 -12.05
CA ASN A 261 15.39 11.90 -12.32
C ASN A 261 14.02 12.50 -12.06
N MET A 262 13.90 13.26 -10.98
CA MET A 262 12.60 13.74 -10.50
C MET A 262 12.53 15.26 -10.49
N GLN A 263 11.38 15.77 -10.90
CA GLN A 263 10.96 17.16 -10.81
C GLN A 263 9.65 17.19 -10.02
N VAL A 264 9.78 17.21 -8.69
CA VAL A 264 8.65 16.97 -7.76
C VAL A 264 8.60 17.96 -6.61
N ALA A 265 9.51 18.95 -6.59
CA ALA A 265 9.54 20.00 -5.58
C ALA A 265 8.33 20.95 -5.71
N GLN A 266 8.05 21.72 -4.67
CA GLN A 266 7.01 22.75 -4.73
C GLN A 266 7.25 23.77 -5.86
N SER A 267 8.51 24.13 -6.11
CA SER A 267 8.91 25.05 -7.18
C SER A 267 8.57 24.56 -8.60
N ASP A 268 8.38 23.24 -8.78
CA ASP A 268 8.09 22.64 -10.08
C ASP A 268 6.61 22.75 -10.48
N TRP A 269 5.78 23.38 -9.67
CA TRP A 269 4.34 23.48 -9.87
C TRP A 269 3.94 24.06 -11.24
N ALA A 270 4.60 25.10 -11.67
CA ALA A 270 4.28 25.80 -12.94
C ALA A 270 4.66 24.98 -14.19
N ASN A 271 5.62 24.08 -14.05
CA ASN A 271 6.19 23.27 -15.16
C ASN A 271 5.64 21.84 -15.19
N GLY A 272 4.70 21.51 -14.31
CA GLY A 272 4.25 20.14 -14.09
C GLY A 272 5.28 19.31 -13.32
N LYS A 273 4.82 18.22 -12.72
CA LYS A 273 5.70 17.30 -11.98
C LYS A 273 6.07 16.09 -12.82
N ARG A 274 7.27 15.56 -12.59
CA ARG A 274 7.82 14.43 -13.33
C ARG A 274 8.53 13.45 -12.42
N ILE A 275 8.35 12.16 -12.71
CA ILE A 275 9.18 11.05 -12.20
C ILE A 275 9.71 10.30 -13.42
N ALA A 276 11.02 10.34 -13.66
CA ALA A 276 11.67 9.54 -14.69
C ALA A 276 12.54 8.46 -14.02
N LEU A 277 12.30 7.20 -14.34
CA LEU A 277 13.00 6.02 -13.82
C LEU A 277 13.79 5.36 -14.95
N THR A 278 15.08 5.10 -14.71
CA THR A 278 15.97 4.39 -15.63
C THR A 278 16.46 3.09 -15.00
N HIS A 279 16.21 1.97 -15.65
CA HIS A 279 16.72 0.65 -15.29
C HIS A 279 16.72 -0.27 -16.51
N SER A 280 17.56 -1.31 -16.52
CA SER A 280 17.61 -2.30 -17.62
C SER A 280 16.28 -3.01 -17.84
N ASP A 281 15.51 -3.23 -16.77
CA ASP A 281 14.21 -3.91 -16.84
C ASP A 281 13.09 -2.98 -17.29
N LEU A 282 13.17 -1.68 -17.01
CA LEU A 282 12.12 -0.71 -17.30
C LEU A 282 12.66 0.71 -17.31
N ASN A 283 12.42 1.44 -18.40
CA ASN A 283 12.43 2.90 -18.37
C ASN A 283 10.99 3.41 -18.31
N MET A 284 10.74 4.38 -17.43
CA MET A 284 9.43 4.96 -17.19
C MET A 284 9.52 6.47 -17.04
N VAL A 285 8.50 7.16 -17.53
CA VAL A 285 8.29 8.59 -17.31
C VAL A 285 6.84 8.82 -16.89
N ALA A 286 6.61 9.32 -15.68
CA ALA A 286 5.32 9.78 -15.22
C ALA A 286 5.31 11.32 -15.18
N LEU A 287 4.27 11.91 -15.76
CA LEU A 287 4.07 13.36 -15.89
C LEU A 287 2.72 13.72 -15.26
N GLY A 288 2.68 14.76 -14.45
CA GLY A 288 1.45 15.17 -13.77
C GLY A 288 1.28 16.68 -13.67
N ASN A 289 0.11 17.15 -14.03
CA ASN A 289 -0.32 18.53 -13.82
C ASN A 289 -1.29 18.58 -12.63
N PHE A 290 -0.82 19.09 -11.51
CA PHE A 290 -1.64 19.23 -10.29
C PHE A 290 -2.44 20.53 -10.22
N GLN A 291 -2.32 21.43 -11.19
CA GLN A 291 -3.15 22.64 -11.24
C GLN A 291 -4.62 22.28 -11.49
N SER A 292 -5.52 23.15 -11.05
CA SER A 292 -6.96 22.93 -11.12
C SER A 292 -7.58 23.39 -12.46
N THR A 293 -6.95 24.35 -13.16
CA THR A 293 -7.52 24.98 -14.36
C THR A 293 -6.54 25.22 -15.49
N ASN A 294 -5.22 25.31 -15.22
CA ASN A 294 -4.24 25.70 -16.24
C ASN A 294 -3.56 24.52 -16.89
N THR A 295 -3.29 24.63 -18.18
CA THR A 295 -2.39 23.72 -18.91
C THR A 295 -0.94 24.07 -18.53
N VAL A 296 -0.09 23.05 -18.44
CA VAL A 296 1.36 23.21 -18.25
C VAL A 296 2.11 22.52 -19.37
N THR A 297 3.24 23.10 -19.77
CA THR A 297 4.18 22.45 -20.70
C THR A 297 5.32 21.87 -19.89
N THR A 298 5.50 20.54 -19.94
CA THR A 298 6.50 19.80 -19.17
C THR A 298 7.54 19.16 -20.05
N TYR A 299 8.73 18.95 -19.46
CA TYR A 299 9.85 18.27 -20.08
C TYR A 299 9.91 16.81 -19.58
N PRO A 300 9.57 15.80 -20.42
CA PRO A 300 9.46 14.42 -19.97
C PRO A 300 10.77 13.78 -19.51
N SER A 301 11.90 14.20 -20.09
CA SER A 301 13.23 13.59 -19.86
C SER A 301 13.24 12.10 -20.23
N PHE A 302 12.73 11.77 -21.43
CA PHE A 302 12.82 10.42 -21.96
C PHE A 302 14.28 9.97 -22.04
N GLN A 303 14.57 8.74 -21.58
CA GLN A 303 15.92 8.23 -21.46
C GLN A 303 16.53 7.79 -22.79
N LYS A 304 15.69 7.54 -23.80
CA LYS A 304 16.09 7.13 -25.16
C LYS A 304 15.06 7.48 -26.21
N ALA A 305 15.49 7.61 -27.44
CA ALA A 305 14.61 7.62 -28.61
C ALA A 305 13.99 6.23 -28.82
N GLY A 306 12.88 6.18 -29.58
CA GLY A 306 12.17 4.94 -29.88
C GLY A 306 10.70 5.00 -29.47
N LYS A 307 10.06 3.85 -29.52
CA LYS A 307 8.64 3.71 -29.17
C LYS A 307 8.43 3.63 -27.67
N TRP A 308 7.52 4.46 -27.17
CA TRP A 308 7.05 4.48 -25.78
C TRP A 308 5.54 4.24 -25.75
N TYR A 309 5.07 3.65 -24.68
CA TYR A 309 3.68 3.22 -24.52
C TYR A 309 3.06 3.90 -23.30
N ASP A 310 1.90 4.52 -23.50
CA ASP A 310 1.10 5.04 -22.39
C ASP A 310 0.49 3.89 -21.60
N LEU A 311 0.78 3.83 -20.31
CA LEU A 311 0.31 2.78 -19.40
C LEU A 311 -1.21 2.77 -19.25
N LEU A 312 -1.84 3.95 -19.28
CA LEU A 312 -3.25 4.11 -18.97
C LEU A 312 -4.13 3.82 -20.19
N THR A 313 -3.76 4.33 -21.36
CA THR A 313 -4.53 4.17 -22.60
C THR A 313 -4.09 2.98 -23.44
N GLY A 314 -2.84 2.56 -23.33
CA GLY A 314 -2.22 1.54 -24.18
C GLY A 314 -1.72 2.06 -25.52
N ASP A 315 -1.89 3.36 -25.80
CA ASP A 315 -1.40 4.01 -27.01
C ASP A 315 0.13 4.06 -27.02
N SER A 316 0.70 4.39 -28.17
CA SER A 316 2.15 4.56 -28.29
C SER A 316 2.52 5.89 -28.91
N ILE A 317 3.68 6.40 -28.53
CA ILE A 317 4.31 7.58 -29.09
C ILE A 317 5.73 7.23 -29.55
N ASP A 318 6.12 7.70 -30.74
CA ASP A 318 7.48 7.54 -31.26
C ASP A 318 8.32 8.77 -30.86
N ILE A 319 9.27 8.58 -29.97
CA ILE A 319 10.20 9.62 -29.50
C ILE A 319 11.41 9.66 -30.44
N THR A 320 11.47 10.67 -31.30
CA THR A 320 12.61 10.91 -32.19
C THR A 320 13.63 11.87 -31.57
N ASN A 321 13.16 12.77 -30.68
CA ASN A 321 13.97 13.71 -29.94
C ASN A 321 13.61 13.65 -28.46
N THR A 322 14.55 13.26 -27.63
CA THR A 322 14.34 13.17 -26.16
C THR A 322 14.17 14.52 -25.48
N ASN A 323 14.47 15.62 -26.17
CA ASN A 323 14.32 16.99 -25.67
C ASN A 323 12.97 17.64 -26.01
N LEU A 324 11.98 16.85 -26.40
CA LEU A 324 10.63 17.37 -26.65
C LEU A 324 9.91 17.77 -25.34
N THR A 325 8.91 18.62 -25.48
CA THR A 325 7.98 18.96 -24.40
C THR A 325 6.60 18.35 -24.65
N ILE A 326 5.85 18.16 -23.59
CA ILE A 326 4.47 17.64 -23.62
C ILE A 326 3.57 18.61 -22.85
N ASP A 327 2.46 19.00 -23.46
CA ASP A 327 1.42 19.76 -22.78
C ASP A 327 0.50 18.82 -21.99
N LEU A 328 0.22 19.20 -20.74
CA LEU A 328 -0.69 18.50 -19.84
C LEU A 328 -1.84 19.44 -19.48
N GLN A 329 -3.06 18.98 -19.71
CA GLN A 329 -4.24 19.66 -19.22
C GLN A 329 -4.31 19.66 -17.70
N ALA A 330 -5.10 20.55 -17.12
CA ALA A 330 -5.32 20.59 -15.67
C ALA A 330 -5.79 19.21 -15.15
N GLY A 331 -5.10 18.69 -14.12
CA GLY A 331 -5.40 17.39 -13.55
C GLY A 331 -4.93 16.19 -14.38
N GLU A 332 -4.24 16.39 -15.50
CA GLU A 332 -3.83 15.29 -16.38
C GLU A 332 -2.62 14.53 -15.82
N LEU A 333 -2.67 13.20 -15.99
CA LEU A 333 -1.61 12.23 -15.72
C LEU A 333 -1.26 11.50 -17.03
N LYS A 334 0.03 11.43 -17.35
CA LYS A 334 0.56 10.52 -18.37
C LYS A 334 1.66 9.66 -17.80
N ILE A 335 1.67 8.37 -18.11
CA ILE A 335 2.71 7.44 -17.69
C ILE A 335 3.19 6.68 -18.91
N TYR A 336 4.43 6.92 -19.32
CA TYR A 336 5.03 6.25 -20.46
C TYR A 336 6.06 5.22 -20.00
N THR A 337 6.07 4.06 -20.65
CA THR A 337 7.05 3.01 -20.47
C THR A 337 7.68 2.62 -21.80
N ASP A 338 8.96 2.26 -21.79
CA ASP A 338 9.71 1.84 -22.99
C ASP A 338 9.37 0.41 -23.43
N LYS A 339 8.53 -0.27 -22.70
CA LYS A 339 7.99 -1.60 -22.99
C LYS A 339 6.46 -1.53 -22.97
N LYS A 340 5.81 -2.21 -23.90
CA LYS A 340 4.34 -2.35 -23.83
C LYS A 340 4.00 -3.20 -22.60
N ILE A 341 3.36 -2.57 -21.62
CA ILE A 341 2.86 -3.26 -20.44
C ILE A 341 1.58 -3.96 -20.86
N ILE A 342 1.69 -5.24 -21.10
CA ILE A 342 0.51 -6.08 -21.17
C ILE A 342 0.16 -6.33 -19.70
N ASN A 343 -0.75 -5.50 -19.17
CA ASN A 343 -1.38 -5.89 -17.95
C ASN A 343 -2.01 -7.26 -18.25
N SER A 344 -1.47 -8.28 -17.63
CA SER A 344 -2.25 -9.49 -17.36
C SER A 344 -3.20 -9.24 -16.17
N THR A 345 -3.81 -8.06 -16.06
CA THR A 345 -5.23 -8.07 -15.93
C THR A 345 -5.62 -8.70 -17.26
N ASN A 346 -5.51 -10.03 -17.38
CA ASN A 346 -6.75 -10.70 -17.73
C ASN A 346 -7.81 -9.71 -17.29
N GLU A 347 -8.60 -9.15 -18.23
CA GLU A 347 -9.95 -8.91 -17.82
C GLU A 347 -10.14 -9.94 -16.71
N VAL A 348 -10.28 -9.51 -15.44
CA VAL A 348 -11.19 -10.24 -14.63
C VAL A 348 -12.44 -10.05 -15.47
N ILE A 349 -12.57 -10.89 -16.46
CA ILE A 349 -13.85 -11.41 -16.87
C ILE A 349 -14.30 -11.83 -15.50
N ASN A 350 -15.11 -10.97 -14.83
CA ASN A 350 -15.82 -11.43 -13.64
C ASN A 350 -16.29 -12.78 -14.09
N PRO A 351 -15.64 -13.87 -13.61
CA PRO A 351 -15.96 -15.15 -14.23
C PRO A 351 -17.44 -15.20 -14.01
N VAL A 352 -18.21 -15.24 -15.10
CA VAL A 352 -19.65 -15.24 -14.94
C VAL A 352 -19.84 -16.35 -13.95
N ILE A 353 -20.11 -15.96 -12.68
CA ILE A 353 -20.21 -16.93 -11.59
C ILE A 353 -21.43 -17.72 -11.95
N ASP A 354 -21.23 -18.97 -12.34
CA ASP A 354 -22.34 -19.85 -12.58
C ASP A 354 -22.97 -20.18 -11.23
N LYS A 355 -24.01 -19.42 -10.88
CA LYS A 355 -24.73 -19.56 -9.61
C LYS A 355 -25.36 -20.95 -9.41
N GLU A 356 -25.41 -21.70 -10.48
CA GLU A 356 -25.95 -23.09 -10.48
C GLU A 356 -24.90 -24.14 -10.12
N VAL A 357 -23.64 -23.74 -9.90
CA VAL A 357 -22.59 -24.63 -9.40
C VAL A 357 -22.47 -24.50 -7.89
N THR A 358 -22.56 -25.58 -7.18
CA THR A 358 -22.33 -25.65 -5.73
C THR A 358 -21.44 -26.82 -5.38
N ILE A 359 -20.67 -26.71 -4.29
CA ILE A 359 -19.87 -27.80 -3.75
C ILE A 359 -20.15 -27.99 -2.26
N TYR A 360 -20.08 -29.23 -1.77
CA TYR A 360 -20.23 -29.57 -0.35
C TYR A 360 -19.64 -30.95 -0.03
N PRO A 361 -19.13 -31.14 1.21
CA PRO A 361 -18.73 -30.09 2.15
C PRO A 361 -17.48 -29.35 1.66
N THR A 362 -17.26 -28.14 2.11
CA THR A 362 -16.05 -27.35 1.82
C THR A 362 -14.92 -27.59 2.84
N ILE A 363 -15.25 -28.26 3.95
CA ILE A 363 -14.30 -28.73 4.98
C ILE A 363 -14.50 -30.22 5.12
N THR A 364 -13.47 -31.02 4.81
CA THR A 364 -13.60 -32.49 4.77
C THR A 364 -12.25 -33.19 4.89
N SER A 365 -12.27 -34.42 5.38
CA SER A 365 -11.12 -35.33 5.36
C SER A 365 -11.16 -36.34 4.18
N ASP A 366 -12.27 -36.40 3.43
CA ASP A 366 -12.55 -37.50 2.51
C ASP A 366 -12.97 -37.00 1.12
N LYS A 367 -14.20 -36.51 0.96
CA LYS A 367 -14.79 -36.21 -0.35
C LYS A 367 -15.43 -34.85 -0.40
N VAL A 368 -15.45 -34.26 -1.60
CA VAL A 368 -16.19 -33.05 -1.96
C VAL A 368 -17.14 -33.42 -3.10
N TYR A 369 -18.41 -33.08 -2.97
CA TYR A 369 -19.43 -33.27 -4.00
C TYR A 369 -19.64 -32.00 -4.79
N ILE A 370 -19.90 -32.14 -6.09
CA ILE A 370 -20.19 -31.06 -7.02
C ILE A 370 -21.62 -31.25 -7.52
N SER A 371 -22.41 -30.18 -7.42
CA SER A 371 -23.74 -30.09 -8.04
C SER A 371 -23.75 -28.93 -9.04
N SER A 372 -24.20 -29.19 -10.26
CA SER A 372 -24.36 -28.20 -11.32
C SER A 372 -25.51 -28.59 -12.24
N THR A 373 -26.35 -27.62 -12.59
CA THR A 373 -27.35 -27.75 -13.63
C THR A 373 -26.79 -27.50 -15.02
N ASN A 374 -25.64 -26.83 -15.10
CA ASN A 374 -24.94 -26.55 -16.34
C ASN A 374 -23.85 -27.58 -16.64
N LYS A 375 -23.60 -27.80 -17.91
CA LYS A 375 -22.53 -28.70 -18.33
C LYS A 375 -21.17 -28.17 -17.85
N ILE A 376 -20.48 -29.02 -17.07
CA ILE A 376 -19.11 -28.76 -16.65
C ILE A 376 -18.16 -29.09 -17.81
N GLU A 377 -17.19 -28.24 -18.06
CA GLU A 377 -16.16 -28.37 -19.09
C GLU A 377 -14.79 -28.73 -18.52
N LYS A 378 -14.50 -28.23 -17.31
CA LYS A 378 -13.20 -28.42 -16.65
C LYS A 378 -13.33 -28.38 -15.13
N ILE A 379 -12.60 -29.29 -14.47
CA ILE A 379 -12.43 -29.33 -13.01
C ILE A 379 -10.94 -29.44 -12.71
N SER A 380 -10.40 -28.55 -11.89
CA SER A 380 -8.99 -28.53 -11.53
C SER A 380 -8.81 -28.18 -10.06
N LEU A 381 -7.91 -28.88 -9.37
CA LEU A 381 -7.57 -28.64 -7.97
C LEU A 381 -6.16 -28.06 -7.87
N TYR A 382 -6.00 -26.96 -7.15
CA TYR A 382 -4.73 -26.25 -6.95
C TYR A 382 -4.40 -26.13 -5.46
N ASN A 383 -3.10 -26.04 -5.13
CA ASN A 383 -2.67 -25.56 -3.83
C ASN A 383 -2.74 -24.03 -3.74
N LEU A 384 -2.47 -23.46 -2.56
CA LEU A 384 -2.47 -21.99 -2.36
C LEU A 384 -1.40 -21.25 -3.17
N GLN A 385 -0.35 -21.92 -3.62
CA GLN A 385 0.70 -21.37 -4.48
C GLN A 385 0.29 -21.34 -5.97
N GLY A 386 -0.93 -21.81 -6.30
CA GLY A 386 -1.43 -21.89 -7.67
C GLY A 386 -0.90 -23.08 -8.46
N THR A 387 -0.20 -24.03 -7.82
CA THR A 387 0.28 -25.26 -8.47
C THR A 387 -0.89 -26.20 -8.69
N LEU A 388 -1.06 -26.68 -9.91
CA LEU A 388 -2.06 -27.71 -10.23
C LEU A 388 -1.70 -29.02 -9.52
N ILE A 389 -2.57 -29.47 -8.62
CA ILE A 389 -2.45 -30.73 -7.90
C ILE A 389 -3.06 -31.85 -8.73
N LYS A 390 -4.27 -31.62 -9.26
CA LYS A 390 -4.97 -32.64 -10.07
C LYS A 390 -6.01 -31.98 -10.97
N ALA A 391 -6.13 -32.50 -12.19
CA ALA A 391 -7.27 -32.25 -13.07
C ALA A 391 -8.21 -33.48 -13.06
N PHE A 392 -9.51 -33.20 -13.14
CA PHE A 392 -10.53 -34.24 -13.11
C PHE A 392 -11.35 -34.24 -14.39
N GLN A 393 -11.98 -35.38 -14.69
CA GLN A 393 -12.91 -35.45 -15.81
C GLN A 393 -14.16 -34.61 -15.54
N PRO A 394 -14.67 -33.86 -16.52
CA PRO A 394 -15.82 -32.97 -16.32
C PRO A 394 -17.13 -33.69 -15.95
N THR A 395 -17.17 -34.99 -16.12
CA THR A 395 -18.34 -35.83 -15.85
C THR A 395 -18.47 -36.32 -14.41
N ILE A 396 -17.45 -36.04 -13.56
CA ILE A 396 -17.52 -36.47 -12.17
C ILE A 396 -18.33 -35.47 -11.34
N ASN A 397 -19.03 -35.99 -10.35
CA ASN A 397 -19.77 -35.21 -9.35
C ASN A 397 -19.22 -35.34 -7.92
N GLU A 398 -18.12 -36.10 -7.76
CA GLU A 398 -17.40 -36.18 -6.49
C GLU A 398 -15.88 -36.15 -6.70
N ILE A 399 -15.18 -35.56 -5.77
CA ILE A 399 -13.72 -35.47 -5.73
C ILE A 399 -13.24 -36.11 -4.44
N ASP A 400 -12.42 -37.14 -4.57
CA ASP A 400 -11.71 -37.74 -3.45
C ASP A 400 -10.47 -36.88 -3.09
N VAL A 401 -10.44 -36.44 -1.86
CA VAL A 401 -9.33 -35.64 -1.27
C VAL A 401 -8.67 -36.38 -0.10
N ALA A 402 -9.04 -37.63 0.18
CA ALA A 402 -8.55 -38.38 1.33
C ALA A 402 -7.01 -38.47 1.36
N ASN A 403 -6.39 -38.65 0.20
CA ASN A 403 -4.94 -38.80 0.06
C ASN A 403 -4.17 -37.45 -0.01
N LEU A 404 -4.85 -36.33 0.10
CA LEU A 404 -4.18 -35.03 0.15
C LEU A 404 -3.66 -34.75 1.56
N GLN A 405 -2.56 -34.02 1.66
CA GLN A 405 -2.10 -33.48 2.95
C GLN A 405 -3.12 -32.51 3.54
N GLY A 406 -3.20 -32.42 4.87
CA GLY A 406 -4.01 -31.40 5.53
C GLY A 406 -3.61 -30.01 5.06
N GLY A 407 -4.59 -29.18 4.71
CA GLY A 407 -4.32 -27.84 4.19
C GLY A 407 -5.49 -27.24 3.42
N VAL A 408 -5.24 -26.11 2.80
CA VAL A 408 -6.21 -25.37 1.99
C VAL A 408 -5.91 -25.59 0.51
N TYR A 409 -6.96 -25.86 -0.25
CA TYR A 409 -6.93 -26.07 -1.69
C TYR A 409 -7.97 -25.21 -2.39
N LEU A 410 -7.75 -24.90 -3.66
CA LEU A 410 -8.69 -24.20 -4.53
C LEU A 410 -9.20 -25.15 -5.61
N LEU A 411 -10.50 -25.38 -5.61
CA LEU A 411 -11.19 -26.17 -6.65
C LEU A 411 -11.78 -25.21 -7.69
N ASP A 412 -11.28 -25.27 -8.89
CA ASP A 412 -11.69 -24.47 -10.04
C ASP A 412 -12.61 -25.31 -10.93
N ILE A 413 -13.84 -24.84 -11.15
CA ILE A 413 -14.87 -25.49 -11.97
C ILE A 413 -15.31 -24.52 -13.07
N GLN A 414 -15.11 -24.93 -14.31
CA GLN A 414 -15.55 -24.18 -15.48
C GLN A 414 -16.75 -24.90 -16.10
N THR A 415 -17.82 -24.13 -16.35
CA THR A 415 -19.00 -24.58 -17.09
C THR A 415 -19.16 -23.81 -18.38
N ILE A 416 -20.11 -24.18 -19.23
CA ILE A 416 -20.47 -23.44 -20.44
C ILE A 416 -20.96 -22.00 -20.16
N LYS A 417 -21.35 -21.68 -18.92
CA LYS A 417 -21.87 -20.37 -18.52
C LYS A 417 -20.90 -19.53 -17.70
N GLY A 418 -19.88 -20.13 -17.12
CA GLY A 418 -18.97 -19.36 -16.28
C GLY A 418 -17.94 -20.22 -15.56
N LYS A 419 -17.17 -19.58 -14.68
CA LYS A 419 -16.08 -20.17 -13.93
C LYS A 419 -16.24 -19.87 -12.45
N ASN A 420 -16.07 -20.90 -11.61
CA ASN A 420 -16.18 -20.80 -10.16
C ASN A 420 -14.91 -21.33 -9.50
N ALA A 421 -14.43 -20.64 -8.48
CA ALA A 421 -13.35 -21.11 -7.62
C ALA A 421 -13.86 -21.28 -6.19
N TYR A 422 -13.64 -22.45 -5.62
CA TYR A 422 -14.07 -22.79 -4.28
C TYR A 422 -12.90 -23.14 -3.39
N LYS A 423 -12.92 -22.65 -2.15
CA LYS A 423 -11.97 -23.03 -1.13
C LYS A 423 -12.39 -24.38 -0.51
N ILE A 424 -11.46 -25.33 -0.47
CA ILE A 424 -11.60 -26.61 0.25
C ILE A 424 -10.58 -26.64 1.37
N VAL A 425 -11.00 -27.05 2.56
CA VAL A 425 -10.13 -27.27 3.72
C VAL A 425 -10.09 -28.79 3.99
N LYS A 426 -8.91 -29.40 3.83
CA LYS A 426 -8.62 -30.79 4.17
C LYS A 426 -8.03 -30.85 5.58
N PHE A 427 -8.62 -31.61 6.48
CA PHE A 427 -8.12 -31.85 7.84
C PHE A 427 -7.70 -33.31 8.06
#